data_dcae3f0bc3b6d42d055aaddfd2fc01a9
#
_entry.id   dcae3f0bc3b6d42d055aaddfd2fc01a9
#
_cell.length_a   1.000
_cell.length_b   1.000
_cell.length_c   1.000
_cell.angle_alpha   90.00
_cell.angle_beta   90.00
_cell.angle_gamma   90.00
#
_symmetry.space_group_name_H-M   'P 1'
#
loop_
_entity.id
_entity.type
_entity.pdbx_description
1 polymer ?
#
loop_
_entity_poly.entity_id
_entity_poly.type
_entity_poly.pdbx_seq_one_letter_code
_entity_poly.pdbx_strand_id
1 'polypeptide(L)'
;MIMDELLNGITVTKPENHDPLLPITGIQFNSRKIVPGDLFVAIDGFSADGHRFIDQAIANGAIAVVGQQPIAGLEVPYYQTSDSRKALARMASNFYGHPCKKHIMIGVTGTNGKTTTAYLLKHIIEQSGRTCSMIGTVNNIINNQVIKSKNTTPDPLEIQSLLAESLDEVVIMEVSSHGIEQQRIEGIYFDYAIFTNLGNDHLDYHESIEAYFNVKSRLFKRMKKHGTSIIASHNEWGRKLQYKLADSAQEVFTFGNRTDDEMQLINVCTEYFPVIKVRHGKSTQKIQVPLPGMHNVWNTLGALLTVEKMGISIKEAARHLSTFKGVPGRFETFSHPEGATFIVDYAHTEDAIEYCYQTAKRENAERIVHILGFRGKRDSAKRKDIVSLCSDVCSQLILTLDDLNGVPKDRMVDELKKLNNEFADGSAEIIPDRTKAIQHAWDKAKDGDWVFITGKGQETYKQSFKLPTSTDKQTIQFLKTAKHPVSS
;
A
#
# COMPACT_ATOMS: atom_id res chain seq x y z
N MET A 1 26.76 -8.75 -16.26
CA MET A 1 26.49 -10.16 -15.86
C MET A 1 26.42 -11.01 -17.11
N ILE A 2 26.92 -12.25 -17.10
CA ILE A 2 26.77 -13.12 -18.26
C ILE A 2 25.41 -13.82 -18.30
N MET A 3 24.97 -14.26 -19.48
CA MET A 3 23.63 -14.80 -19.72
C MET A 3 23.32 -16.03 -18.84
N ASP A 4 24.22 -17.00 -18.72
CA ASP A 4 23.96 -18.19 -17.90
C ASP A 4 23.83 -17.89 -16.40
N GLU A 5 24.57 -16.91 -15.87
CA GLU A 5 24.40 -16.44 -14.50
C GLU A 5 23.04 -15.76 -14.33
N LEU A 6 22.63 -14.94 -15.32
CA LEU A 6 21.34 -14.25 -15.31
C LEU A 6 20.18 -15.24 -15.33
N LEU A 7 20.27 -16.32 -16.09
CA LEU A 7 19.24 -17.36 -16.22
C LEU A 7 19.28 -18.42 -15.11
N ASN A 8 20.19 -18.32 -14.16
CA ASN A 8 20.32 -19.31 -13.09
C ASN A 8 18.99 -19.48 -12.31
N GLY A 9 18.55 -20.75 -12.19
CA GLY A 9 17.29 -21.11 -11.51
C GLY A 9 16.02 -20.74 -12.29
N ILE A 10 16.13 -20.41 -13.58
CA ILE A 10 15.00 -20.08 -14.47
C ILE A 10 14.90 -21.15 -15.56
N THR A 11 13.72 -21.74 -15.69
CA THR A 11 13.46 -22.71 -16.75
C THR A 11 13.15 -21.98 -18.05
N VAL A 12 14.04 -22.13 -19.03
CA VAL A 12 13.88 -21.57 -20.38
C VAL A 12 14.26 -22.61 -21.43
N THR A 13 13.63 -22.53 -22.59
CA THR A 13 14.13 -23.20 -23.80
C THR A 13 15.21 -22.32 -24.42
N LYS A 14 16.43 -22.80 -24.46
CA LYS A 14 17.58 -22.08 -25.03
C LYS A 14 17.56 -22.17 -26.56
N PRO A 15 17.82 -21.07 -27.31
CA PRO A 15 17.92 -21.10 -28.76
C PRO A 15 19.23 -21.75 -29.24
N GLU A 16 19.30 -22.10 -30.53
CA GLU A 16 20.53 -22.68 -31.13
C GLU A 16 21.72 -21.72 -31.06
N ASN A 17 21.50 -20.42 -31.17
CA ASN A 17 22.51 -19.38 -31.06
C ASN A 17 22.75 -18.93 -29.61
N HIS A 18 22.47 -19.79 -28.61
CA HIS A 18 22.75 -19.51 -27.21
C HIS A 18 24.23 -19.29 -26.94
N ASP A 19 24.60 -18.13 -26.43
CA ASP A 19 25.92 -17.84 -25.91
C ASP A 19 25.84 -17.70 -24.38
N PRO A 20 26.42 -18.64 -23.61
CA PRO A 20 26.40 -18.59 -22.14
C PRO A 20 27.19 -17.41 -21.57
N LEU A 21 28.16 -16.88 -22.33
CA LEU A 21 29.00 -15.77 -21.92
C LEU A 21 28.51 -14.40 -22.43
N LEU A 22 27.37 -14.34 -23.13
CA LEU A 22 26.81 -13.08 -23.65
C LEU A 22 26.69 -12.04 -22.51
N PRO A 23 27.38 -10.89 -22.61
CA PRO A 23 27.40 -9.90 -21.54
C PRO A 23 26.11 -9.07 -21.55
N ILE A 24 25.27 -9.19 -20.53
CA ILE A 24 24.05 -8.41 -20.33
C ILE A 24 24.37 -7.23 -19.42
N THR A 25 24.10 -6.00 -19.89
CA THR A 25 24.36 -4.76 -19.17
C THR A 25 23.16 -4.26 -18.41
N GLY A 26 21.93 -4.63 -18.81
CA GLY A 26 20.69 -4.26 -18.15
C GLY A 26 19.53 -5.19 -18.54
N ILE A 27 18.41 -5.03 -17.84
CA ILE A 27 17.17 -5.76 -18.10
C ILE A 27 16.03 -4.74 -18.22
N GLN A 28 15.21 -4.87 -19.26
CA GLN A 28 14.06 -4.01 -19.46
C GLN A 28 12.84 -4.83 -19.94
N PHE A 29 11.65 -4.40 -19.52
CA PHE A 29 10.37 -4.89 -20.04
C PHE A 29 9.56 -3.78 -20.73
N ASN A 30 10.14 -2.60 -20.89
CA ASN A 30 9.61 -1.48 -21.67
C ASN A 30 10.56 -1.22 -22.84
N SER A 31 10.12 -1.53 -24.08
CA SER A 31 10.92 -1.39 -25.30
C SER A 31 11.49 0.02 -25.51
N ARG A 32 10.81 1.06 -25.00
CA ARG A 32 11.25 2.46 -25.10
C ARG A 32 12.40 2.84 -24.17
N LYS A 33 12.69 1.99 -23.18
CA LYS A 33 13.77 2.19 -22.20
C LYS A 33 15.01 1.35 -22.49
N ILE A 34 14.95 0.53 -23.52
CA ILE A 34 16.08 -0.30 -23.94
C ILE A 34 17.26 0.60 -24.35
N VAL A 35 18.42 0.24 -23.88
CA VAL A 35 19.71 0.76 -24.34
C VAL A 35 20.58 -0.40 -24.87
N PRO A 36 21.60 -0.13 -25.73
CA PRO A 36 22.46 -1.19 -26.27
C PRO A 36 23.09 -2.05 -25.16
N GLY A 37 22.98 -3.37 -25.31
CA GLY A 37 23.45 -4.35 -24.33
C GLY A 37 22.40 -4.85 -23.34
N ASP A 38 21.17 -4.33 -23.38
CA ASP A 38 20.08 -4.78 -22.53
C ASP A 38 19.47 -6.10 -23.03
N LEU A 39 18.92 -6.87 -22.09
CA LEU A 39 17.99 -7.96 -22.33
C LEU A 39 16.55 -7.43 -22.24
N PHE A 40 15.72 -7.70 -23.24
CA PHE A 40 14.30 -7.37 -23.23
C PHE A 40 13.46 -8.55 -22.73
N VAL A 41 12.54 -8.29 -21.79
CA VAL A 41 11.55 -9.28 -21.32
C VAL A 41 10.18 -8.93 -21.87
N ALA A 42 9.69 -9.72 -22.81
CA ALA A 42 8.34 -9.61 -23.36
C ALA A 42 7.32 -10.21 -22.39
N ILE A 43 6.52 -9.34 -21.77
CA ILE A 43 5.50 -9.74 -20.80
C ILE A 43 4.13 -9.63 -21.46
N ASP A 44 3.31 -10.67 -21.31
CA ASP A 44 1.89 -10.57 -21.62
C ASP A 44 1.21 -9.69 -20.55
N GLY A 45 0.99 -8.42 -20.92
CA GLY A 45 0.48 -7.37 -20.04
C GLY A 45 -1.03 -7.27 -20.04
N PHE A 46 -1.63 -6.72 -18.98
CA PHE A 46 -3.09 -6.50 -18.90
C PHE A 46 -3.61 -5.47 -19.91
N SER A 47 -2.79 -4.53 -20.34
CA SER A 47 -3.18 -3.47 -21.29
C SER A 47 -2.54 -3.63 -22.67
N ALA A 48 -1.42 -4.31 -22.77
CA ALA A 48 -0.71 -4.56 -24.02
C ALA A 48 0.19 -5.80 -23.88
N ASP A 49 0.26 -6.61 -24.92
CA ASP A 49 1.18 -7.72 -25.01
C ASP A 49 2.57 -7.22 -25.42
N GLY A 50 3.56 -7.45 -24.54
CA GLY A 50 4.96 -7.07 -24.72
C GLY A 50 5.63 -7.71 -25.92
N HIS A 51 5.14 -8.88 -26.38
CA HIS A 51 5.68 -9.57 -27.57
C HIS A 51 5.55 -8.75 -28.84
N ARG A 52 4.56 -7.87 -28.94
CA ARG A 52 4.38 -6.94 -30.07
C ARG A 52 5.47 -5.86 -30.17
N PHE A 53 6.28 -5.70 -29.15
CA PHE A 53 7.34 -4.67 -29.09
C PHE A 53 8.75 -5.25 -29.18
N ILE A 54 8.89 -6.54 -29.53
CA ILE A 54 10.20 -7.21 -29.65
C ILE A 54 11.05 -6.54 -30.71
N ASP A 55 10.51 -6.33 -31.92
CA ASP A 55 11.24 -5.69 -33.01
C ASP A 55 11.73 -4.27 -32.63
N GLN A 56 10.87 -3.52 -31.93
CA GLN A 56 11.24 -2.20 -31.41
C GLN A 56 12.35 -2.30 -30.36
N ALA A 57 12.32 -3.31 -29.49
CA ALA A 57 13.34 -3.50 -28.48
C ALA A 57 14.68 -3.85 -29.11
N ILE A 58 14.69 -4.73 -30.15
CA ILE A 58 15.89 -5.09 -30.92
C ILE A 58 16.44 -3.85 -31.64
N ALA A 59 15.57 -3.09 -32.32
CA ALA A 59 15.96 -1.86 -32.98
C ALA A 59 16.57 -0.79 -32.02
N ASN A 60 16.16 -0.81 -30.75
CA ASN A 60 16.69 0.06 -29.70
C ASN A 60 17.97 -0.51 -29.05
N GLY A 61 18.44 -1.72 -29.45
CA GLY A 61 19.70 -2.29 -29.00
C GLY A 61 19.58 -3.43 -28.00
N ALA A 62 18.40 -4.05 -27.86
CA ALA A 62 18.30 -5.30 -27.11
C ALA A 62 19.13 -6.41 -27.78
N ILE A 63 19.99 -7.07 -27.02
CA ILE A 63 20.90 -8.12 -27.52
C ILE A 63 20.39 -9.53 -27.23
N ALA A 64 19.31 -9.66 -26.47
CA ALA A 64 18.61 -10.90 -26.20
C ALA A 64 17.16 -10.62 -25.79
N VAL A 65 16.28 -11.60 -25.98
CA VAL A 65 14.86 -11.51 -25.62
C VAL A 65 14.45 -12.73 -24.81
N VAL A 66 13.62 -12.50 -23.75
CA VAL A 66 12.90 -13.55 -23.02
C VAL A 66 11.40 -13.33 -23.19
N GLY A 67 10.64 -14.36 -23.52
CA GLY A 67 9.18 -14.26 -23.70
C GLY A 67 8.46 -15.59 -23.50
N GLN A 68 7.12 -15.57 -23.58
CA GLN A 68 6.28 -16.77 -23.40
C GLN A 68 5.85 -17.39 -24.73
N GLN A 69 5.67 -16.58 -25.76
CA GLN A 69 5.19 -17.05 -27.05
C GLN A 69 6.29 -17.78 -27.83
N PRO A 70 5.97 -18.81 -28.63
CA PRO A 70 6.93 -19.42 -29.54
C PRO A 70 7.22 -18.44 -30.70
N ILE A 71 8.42 -17.86 -30.70
CA ILE A 71 8.87 -16.92 -31.74
C ILE A 71 10.17 -17.44 -32.32
N ALA A 72 10.28 -17.44 -33.65
CA ALA A 72 11.47 -17.85 -34.40
C ALA A 72 11.90 -16.73 -35.36
N GLY A 73 13.14 -16.80 -35.86
CA GLY A 73 13.67 -15.92 -36.91
C GLY A 73 14.07 -14.52 -36.40
N LEU A 74 14.28 -14.34 -35.10
CA LEU A 74 14.81 -13.09 -34.57
C LEU A 74 16.33 -13.01 -34.81
N GLU A 75 16.85 -11.80 -35.01
CA GLU A 75 18.28 -11.52 -35.17
C GLU A 75 19.09 -11.72 -33.88
N VAL A 76 18.41 -11.71 -32.73
CA VAL A 76 19.01 -11.90 -31.40
C VAL A 76 18.52 -13.20 -30.75
N PRO A 77 19.26 -13.81 -29.81
CA PRO A 77 18.83 -15.00 -29.08
C PRO A 77 17.47 -14.77 -28.37
N TYR A 78 16.54 -15.71 -28.57
CA TYR A 78 15.23 -15.73 -27.95
C TYR A 78 15.07 -16.90 -26.98
N TYR A 79 14.83 -16.60 -25.71
CA TYR A 79 14.64 -17.57 -24.65
C TYR A 79 13.17 -17.71 -24.31
N GLN A 80 12.58 -18.86 -24.58
CA GLN A 80 11.19 -19.12 -24.27
C GLN A 80 11.02 -19.62 -22.84
N THR A 81 10.09 -19.04 -22.07
CA THR A 81 9.71 -19.45 -20.71
C THR A 81 8.21 -19.65 -20.60
N SER A 82 7.76 -20.42 -19.63
CA SER A 82 6.33 -20.58 -19.33
C SER A 82 5.71 -19.37 -18.61
N ASP A 83 6.53 -18.52 -17.95
CA ASP A 83 6.08 -17.36 -17.18
C ASP A 83 7.15 -16.26 -17.21
N SER A 84 6.98 -15.28 -18.14
CA SER A 84 7.93 -14.19 -18.31
C SER A 84 7.93 -13.19 -17.15
N ARG A 85 6.82 -13.07 -16.37
CA ARG A 85 6.80 -12.24 -15.16
C ARG A 85 7.66 -12.82 -14.06
N LYS A 86 7.54 -14.14 -13.84
CA LYS A 86 8.36 -14.87 -12.88
C LYS A 86 9.84 -14.87 -13.31
N ALA A 87 10.09 -15.05 -14.60
CA ALA A 87 11.44 -14.99 -15.18
C ALA A 87 12.06 -13.60 -14.97
N LEU A 88 11.32 -12.50 -15.27
CA LEU A 88 11.77 -11.13 -15.03
C LEU A 88 12.19 -10.92 -13.57
N ALA A 89 11.35 -11.33 -12.63
CA ALA A 89 11.62 -11.10 -11.21
C ALA A 89 12.83 -11.89 -10.71
N ARG A 90 13.02 -13.13 -11.20
CA ARG A 90 14.20 -13.93 -10.89
C ARG A 90 15.47 -13.38 -11.54
N MET A 91 15.41 -13.01 -12.82
CA MET A 91 16.52 -12.34 -13.50
C MET A 91 16.92 -11.05 -12.81
N ALA A 92 15.94 -10.23 -12.39
CA ALA A 92 16.23 -9.03 -11.63
C ALA A 92 16.97 -9.36 -10.31
N SER A 93 16.51 -10.38 -9.57
CA SER A 93 17.19 -10.82 -8.35
C SER A 93 18.62 -11.30 -8.61
N ASN A 94 18.84 -12.07 -9.68
CA ASN A 94 20.17 -12.54 -10.09
C ASN A 94 21.07 -11.36 -10.47
N PHE A 95 20.56 -10.45 -11.32
CA PHE A 95 21.28 -9.29 -11.83
C PHE A 95 21.82 -8.37 -10.72
N TYR A 96 21.00 -8.15 -9.68
CA TYR A 96 21.39 -7.36 -8.51
C TYR A 96 22.07 -8.17 -7.40
N GLY A 97 22.40 -9.46 -7.63
CA GLY A 97 23.13 -10.30 -6.69
C GLY A 97 22.35 -10.68 -5.44
N HIS A 98 21.04 -10.91 -5.56
CA HIS A 98 20.13 -11.32 -4.49
C HIS A 98 20.16 -10.38 -3.26
N PRO A 99 19.90 -9.07 -3.42
CA PRO A 99 20.14 -8.09 -2.36
C PRO A 99 19.31 -8.33 -1.09
N CYS A 100 18.14 -8.97 -1.20
CA CYS A 100 17.32 -9.30 -0.02
C CYS A 100 18.04 -10.19 1.02
N LYS A 101 19.13 -10.88 0.63
CA LYS A 101 19.95 -11.69 1.56
C LYS A 101 20.78 -10.83 2.52
N LYS A 102 21.02 -9.55 2.20
CA LYS A 102 21.83 -8.63 2.99
C LYS A 102 21.02 -7.92 4.08
N HIS A 103 19.67 -8.01 4.02
CA HIS A 103 18.77 -7.28 4.89
C HIS A 103 17.90 -8.23 5.72
N ILE A 104 17.42 -7.74 6.84
CA ILE A 104 16.26 -8.29 7.54
C ILE A 104 15.02 -7.77 6.80
N MET A 105 14.33 -8.67 6.11
CA MET A 105 13.18 -8.34 5.27
C MET A 105 11.87 -8.49 6.05
N ILE A 106 11.07 -7.43 6.11
CA ILE A 106 9.72 -7.45 6.72
C ILE A 106 8.69 -7.21 5.63
N GLY A 107 7.79 -8.16 5.38
CA GLY A 107 6.69 -8.03 4.44
C GLY A 107 5.37 -7.74 5.15
N VAL A 108 4.64 -6.69 4.75
CA VAL A 108 3.34 -6.35 5.34
C VAL A 108 2.24 -6.48 4.30
N THR A 109 1.27 -7.37 4.53
CA THR A 109 0.11 -7.55 3.64
C THR A 109 -1.21 -7.46 4.42
N GLY A 110 -2.29 -7.21 3.68
CA GLY A 110 -3.66 -7.08 4.16
C GLY A 110 -4.47 -6.15 3.25
N THR A 111 -5.75 -5.98 3.49
CA THR A 111 -6.56 -4.98 2.78
C THR A 111 -6.19 -3.59 3.28
N ASN A 112 -6.35 -3.34 4.56
CA ASN A 112 -6.06 -2.07 5.23
C ASN A 112 -4.87 -2.20 6.19
N GLY A 113 -4.29 -1.08 6.63
CA GLY A 113 -3.28 -1.03 7.68
C GLY A 113 -1.83 -1.24 7.25
N LYS A 114 -1.54 -1.70 6.02
CA LYS A 114 -0.16 -1.95 5.54
C LYS A 114 0.77 -0.77 5.76
N THR A 115 0.42 0.37 5.23
CA THR A 115 1.22 1.60 5.32
C THR A 115 1.42 2.03 6.76
N THR A 116 0.36 2.07 7.56
CA THR A 116 0.45 2.49 8.97
C THR A 116 1.35 1.54 9.75
N THR A 117 1.19 0.23 9.59
CA THR A 117 2.05 -0.78 10.24
C THR A 117 3.50 -0.62 9.80
N ALA A 118 3.76 -0.38 8.51
CA ALA A 118 5.12 -0.17 8.00
C ALA A 118 5.79 1.09 8.61
N TYR A 119 5.05 2.19 8.71
CA TYR A 119 5.56 3.42 9.34
C TYR A 119 5.79 3.26 10.86
N LEU A 120 4.90 2.58 11.58
CA LEU A 120 5.06 2.26 13.00
C LEU A 120 6.31 1.41 13.22
N LEU A 121 6.49 0.36 12.43
CA LEU A 121 7.67 -0.49 12.46
C LEU A 121 8.95 0.30 12.21
N LYS A 122 8.99 1.08 11.10
CA LYS A 122 10.14 1.91 10.76
C LYS A 122 10.51 2.82 11.92
N HIS A 123 9.53 3.52 12.49
CA HIS A 123 9.76 4.42 13.60
C HIS A 123 10.34 3.71 14.83
N ILE A 124 9.75 2.59 15.26
CA ILE A 124 10.23 1.85 16.44
C ILE A 124 11.65 1.32 16.20
N ILE A 125 11.91 0.75 15.02
CA ILE A 125 13.21 0.18 14.65
C ILE A 125 14.29 1.26 14.66
N GLU A 126 14.03 2.43 14.07
CA GLU A 126 14.98 3.54 14.04
C GLU A 126 15.24 4.14 15.44
N GLN A 127 14.19 4.29 16.25
CA GLN A 127 14.33 4.76 17.62
C GLN A 127 15.09 3.76 18.52
N SER A 128 15.12 2.48 18.14
CA SER A 128 15.94 1.47 18.82
C SER A 128 17.40 1.45 18.37
N GLY A 129 17.81 2.38 17.49
CA GLY A 129 19.18 2.54 17.02
C GLY A 129 19.55 1.70 15.80
N ARG A 130 18.59 1.03 15.15
CA ARG A 130 18.83 0.27 13.91
C ARG A 130 18.45 1.12 12.69
N THR A 131 19.08 0.87 11.54
CA THR A 131 18.76 1.55 10.29
C THR A 131 17.66 0.83 9.53
N CYS A 132 16.75 1.60 8.89
CA CYS A 132 15.55 1.00 8.30
C CYS A 132 15.10 1.70 7.02
N SER A 133 15.15 0.99 5.90
CA SER A 133 14.51 1.37 4.63
C SER A 133 13.06 0.89 4.56
N MET A 134 12.25 1.56 3.74
CA MET A 134 10.85 1.19 3.53
C MET A 134 10.46 1.33 2.05
N ILE A 135 9.79 0.33 1.51
CA ILE A 135 9.21 0.30 0.16
C ILE A 135 7.69 0.20 0.31
N GLY A 136 6.95 1.22 -0.14
CA GLY A 136 5.50 1.25 0.11
C GLY A 136 4.70 2.28 -0.68
N THR A 137 3.44 2.41 -0.31
CA THR A 137 2.42 3.19 -1.02
C THR A 137 2.72 4.68 -1.02
N VAL A 138 3.10 5.20 0.13
CA VAL A 138 3.26 6.64 0.37
C VAL A 138 4.55 7.14 -0.29
N ASN A 139 5.66 6.52 0.08
CA ASN A 139 6.98 6.77 -0.47
C ASN A 139 7.81 5.49 -0.35
N ASN A 140 8.83 5.36 -1.18
CA ASN A 140 9.98 4.53 -0.86
C ASN A 140 10.97 5.40 -0.06
N ILE A 141 11.49 4.87 1.03
CA ILE A 141 12.48 5.56 1.87
C ILE A 141 13.69 4.65 1.94
N ILE A 142 14.78 5.03 1.28
CA ILE A 142 16.01 4.25 1.19
C ILE A 142 17.15 5.10 1.72
N ASN A 143 17.90 4.60 2.72
CA ASN A 143 19.01 5.34 3.36
C ASN A 143 18.57 6.75 3.82
N ASN A 144 17.36 6.88 4.37
CA ASN A 144 16.70 8.13 4.77
C ASN A 144 16.35 9.09 3.60
N GLN A 145 16.57 8.71 2.34
CA GLN A 145 16.13 9.47 1.18
C GLN A 145 14.71 9.09 0.77
N VAL A 146 13.86 10.10 0.59
CA VAL A 146 12.46 9.92 0.19
C VAL A 146 12.36 9.90 -1.33
N ILE A 147 11.93 8.77 -1.87
CA ILE A 147 11.71 8.53 -3.30
C ILE A 147 10.20 8.38 -3.54
N LYS A 148 9.66 9.14 -4.47
CA LYS A 148 8.22 9.08 -4.79
C LYS A 148 7.83 7.67 -5.27
N SER A 149 6.89 7.03 -4.58
CA SER A 149 6.34 5.74 -4.98
C SER A 149 5.38 5.88 -6.17
N LYS A 150 5.41 4.90 -7.06
CA LYS A 150 4.43 4.76 -8.17
C LYS A 150 3.37 3.72 -7.87
N ASN A 151 3.74 2.71 -7.09
CA ASN A 151 2.90 1.57 -6.73
C ASN A 151 3.21 1.14 -5.30
N THR A 152 2.21 0.60 -4.59
CA THR A 152 2.40 0.01 -3.26
C THR A 152 3.54 -1.01 -3.24
N THR A 153 3.61 -1.84 -4.26
CA THR A 153 4.69 -2.80 -4.50
C THR A 153 5.21 -2.50 -5.89
N PRO A 154 6.42 -1.95 -6.05
CA PRO A 154 7.01 -1.63 -7.35
C PRO A 154 7.17 -2.85 -8.27
N ASP A 155 7.60 -2.64 -9.51
CA ASP A 155 7.98 -3.74 -10.39
C ASP A 155 9.28 -4.44 -9.91
N PRO A 156 9.56 -5.65 -10.40
CA PRO A 156 10.70 -6.43 -9.89
C PRO A 156 12.06 -5.76 -10.07
N LEU A 157 12.27 -5.02 -11.16
CA LEU A 157 13.54 -4.32 -11.41
C LEU A 157 13.71 -3.18 -10.41
N GLU A 158 12.66 -2.38 -10.21
CA GLU A 158 12.68 -1.29 -9.23
C GLU A 158 12.88 -1.83 -7.81
N ILE A 159 12.21 -2.92 -7.41
CA ILE A 159 12.39 -3.51 -6.07
C ILE A 159 13.84 -3.94 -5.87
N GLN A 160 14.41 -4.71 -6.82
CA GLN A 160 15.77 -5.24 -6.67
C GLN A 160 16.82 -4.12 -6.70
N SER A 161 16.61 -3.05 -7.50
CA SER A 161 17.46 -1.85 -7.49
C SER A 161 17.43 -1.16 -6.11
N LEU A 162 16.23 -0.89 -5.57
CA LEU A 162 16.07 -0.27 -4.26
C LEU A 162 16.70 -1.08 -3.13
N LEU A 163 16.56 -2.42 -3.18
CA LEU A 163 17.21 -3.32 -2.23
C LEU A 163 18.73 -3.31 -2.36
N ALA A 164 19.25 -3.25 -3.59
CA ALA A 164 20.70 -3.20 -3.84
C ALA A 164 21.32 -1.86 -3.41
N GLU A 165 20.58 -0.78 -3.55
CA GLU A 165 20.99 0.59 -3.12
C GLU A 165 20.91 0.77 -1.61
N SER A 166 20.06 -0.01 -0.91
CA SER A 166 19.90 0.10 0.53
C SER A 166 21.14 -0.38 1.28
N LEU A 167 21.61 0.46 2.19
CA LEU A 167 22.66 0.15 3.17
C LEU A 167 22.07 -0.16 4.56
N ASP A 168 20.75 -0.05 4.68
CA ASP A 168 20.06 -0.21 5.96
C ASP A 168 19.98 -1.69 6.37
N GLU A 169 20.02 -1.94 7.65
CA GLU A 169 19.94 -3.29 8.23
C GLU A 169 18.59 -3.95 7.96
N VAL A 170 17.51 -3.16 8.09
CA VAL A 170 16.14 -3.64 7.95
C VAL A 170 15.48 -3.02 6.72
N VAL A 171 14.75 -3.81 5.94
CA VAL A 171 13.90 -3.30 4.87
C VAL A 171 12.46 -3.77 5.06
N ILE A 172 11.55 -2.82 5.21
CA ILE A 172 10.11 -3.06 5.31
C ILE A 172 9.50 -2.90 3.91
N MET A 173 8.68 -3.85 3.48
CA MET A 173 7.99 -3.80 2.20
C MET A 173 6.48 -3.96 2.39
N GLU A 174 5.70 -3.02 1.87
CA GLU A 174 4.26 -3.22 1.68
C GLU A 174 4.03 -4.17 0.49
N VAL A 175 3.36 -5.29 0.76
CA VAL A 175 3.11 -6.35 -0.24
C VAL A 175 1.63 -6.39 -0.59
N SER A 176 1.27 -5.79 -1.74
CA SER A 176 -0.08 -5.77 -2.27
C SER A 176 -0.45 -7.10 -2.94
N SER A 177 -1.74 -7.40 -3.05
CA SER A 177 -2.21 -8.58 -3.80
C SER A 177 -1.81 -8.54 -5.26
N HIS A 178 -1.90 -7.38 -5.91
CA HIS A 178 -1.40 -7.20 -7.27
C HIS A 178 0.10 -7.49 -7.38
N GLY A 179 0.90 -7.06 -6.39
CA GLY A 179 2.34 -7.35 -6.37
C GLY A 179 2.64 -8.85 -6.28
N ILE A 180 1.86 -9.57 -5.48
CA ILE A 180 1.97 -11.04 -5.36
C ILE A 180 1.52 -11.74 -6.64
N GLU A 181 0.33 -11.40 -7.14
CA GLU A 181 -0.26 -12.04 -8.32
C GLU A 181 0.58 -11.81 -9.57
N GLN A 182 1.13 -10.62 -9.71
CA GLN A 182 2.01 -10.25 -10.83
C GLN A 182 3.46 -10.69 -10.62
N GLN A 183 3.76 -11.57 -9.67
CA GLN A 183 5.08 -12.15 -9.39
C GLN A 183 6.16 -11.10 -9.04
N ARG A 184 5.78 -9.87 -8.63
CA ARG A 184 6.74 -8.78 -8.40
C ARG A 184 7.73 -9.07 -7.27
N ILE A 185 7.34 -9.92 -6.31
CA ILE A 185 8.15 -10.32 -5.16
C ILE A 185 8.83 -11.69 -5.35
N GLU A 186 8.81 -12.26 -6.56
CA GLU A 186 9.55 -13.51 -6.85
C GLU A 186 11.04 -13.26 -6.64
N GLY A 187 11.74 -14.22 -6.04
CA GLY A 187 13.16 -14.08 -5.67
C GLY A 187 13.42 -13.30 -4.38
N ILE A 188 12.37 -12.80 -3.68
CA ILE A 188 12.48 -12.17 -2.38
C ILE A 188 11.97 -13.13 -1.29
N TYR A 189 12.71 -13.23 -0.19
CA TYR A 189 12.35 -14.01 0.99
C TYR A 189 12.38 -13.14 2.23
N PHE A 190 11.39 -13.32 3.11
CA PHE A 190 11.15 -12.48 4.27
C PHE A 190 11.58 -13.18 5.57
N ASP A 191 12.15 -12.40 6.49
CA ASP A 191 12.39 -12.82 7.87
C ASP A 191 11.12 -12.73 8.69
N TYR A 192 10.31 -11.68 8.44
CA TYR A 192 9.02 -11.44 9.09
C TYR A 192 7.96 -11.15 8.05
N ALA A 193 6.78 -11.74 8.19
CA ALA A 193 5.61 -11.43 7.36
C ALA A 193 4.40 -11.14 8.25
N ILE A 194 3.71 -10.02 7.97
CA ILE A 194 2.59 -9.54 8.76
C ILE A 194 1.31 -9.60 7.93
N PHE A 195 0.26 -10.22 8.49
CA PHE A 195 -1.10 -10.17 7.97
C PHE A 195 -1.95 -9.27 8.86
N THR A 196 -2.40 -8.13 8.34
CA THR A 196 -3.16 -7.14 9.11
C THR A 196 -4.66 -7.45 9.16
N ASN A 197 -5.27 -7.67 8.01
CA ASN A 197 -6.70 -7.98 7.85
C ASN A 197 -7.03 -8.35 6.40
N LEU A 198 -8.28 -8.80 6.18
CA LEU A 198 -8.90 -8.88 4.87
C LEU A 198 -10.32 -8.33 4.94
N GLY A 199 -10.68 -7.48 4.02
CA GLY A 199 -12.01 -6.94 3.79
C GLY A 199 -12.29 -6.84 2.29
N ASN A 200 -13.48 -6.39 1.93
CA ASN A 200 -13.91 -6.25 0.54
C ASN A 200 -13.14 -5.13 -0.17
N ASP A 201 -12.22 -5.51 -1.04
CA ASP A 201 -11.50 -4.60 -1.93
C ASP A 201 -10.94 -5.39 -3.13
N HIS A 202 -10.71 -4.71 -4.25
CA HIS A 202 -10.12 -5.31 -5.46
C HIS A 202 -10.85 -6.53 -6.02
N LEU A 203 -12.19 -6.64 -5.83
CA LEU A 203 -12.99 -7.72 -6.40
C LEU A 203 -13.23 -7.55 -7.91
N ASP A 204 -12.89 -6.37 -8.45
CA ASP A 204 -12.77 -6.10 -9.89
C ASP A 204 -11.55 -6.80 -10.53
N TYR A 205 -10.57 -7.19 -9.72
CA TYR A 205 -9.35 -7.87 -10.15
C TYR A 205 -9.31 -9.33 -9.66
N HIS A 206 -9.79 -9.58 -8.45
CA HIS A 206 -9.88 -10.93 -7.87
C HIS A 206 -11.34 -11.41 -7.97
N GLU A 207 -11.56 -12.59 -8.52
CA GLU A 207 -12.90 -13.15 -8.77
C GLU A 207 -13.75 -13.34 -7.49
N SER A 208 -13.11 -13.50 -6.35
CA SER A 208 -13.77 -13.70 -5.06
C SER A 208 -12.88 -13.27 -3.89
N ILE A 209 -13.50 -13.10 -2.70
CA ILE A 209 -12.76 -12.81 -1.46
C ILE A 209 -11.82 -13.96 -1.09
N GLU A 210 -12.17 -15.21 -1.39
CA GLU A 210 -11.33 -16.39 -1.22
C GLU A 210 -10.12 -16.35 -2.14
N ALA A 211 -10.30 -16.00 -3.42
CA ALA A 211 -9.20 -15.82 -4.36
C ALA A 211 -8.24 -14.73 -3.87
N TYR A 212 -8.79 -13.60 -3.43
CA TYR A 212 -8.04 -12.50 -2.85
C TYR A 212 -7.23 -12.92 -1.61
N PHE A 213 -7.86 -13.67 -0.68
CA PHE A 213 -7.19 -14.28 0.47
C PHE A 213 -6.05 -15.21 0.05
N ASN A 214 -6.33 -16.12 -0.91
CA ASN A 214 -5.34 -17.08 -1.37
C ASN A 214 -4.13 -16.41 -2.00
N VAL A 215 -4.32 -15.32 -2.74
CA VAL A 215 -3.22 -14.52 -3.27
C VAL A 215 -2.38 -13.94 -2.13
N LYS A 216 -2.98 -13.24 -1.15
CA LYS A 216 -2.23 -12.66 -0.02
C LYS A 216 -1.50 -13.72 0.80
N SER A 217 -2.11 -14.89 0.99
CA SER A 217 -1.49 -15.99 1.74
C SER A 217 -0.19 -16.53 1.09
N ARG A 218 0.04 -16.24 -0.20
CA ARG A 218 1.29 -16.63 -0.89
C ARG A 218 2.53 -15.88 -0.34
N LEU A 219 2.37 -14.71 0.29
CA LEU A 219 3.49 -14.04 0.98
C LEU A 219 4.12 -14.98 2.01
N PHE A 220 3.32 -15.71 2.78
CA PHE A 220 3.76 -16.61 3.84
C PHE A 220 4.43 -17.90 3.33
N LYS A 221 4.41 -18.14 2.01
CA LYS A 221 5.22 -19.18 1.36
C LYS A 221 6.62 -18.67 0.95
N ARG A 222 6.90 -17.38 1.16
CA ARG A 222 8.17 -16.73 0.82
C ARG A 222 8.96 -16.34 2.06
N MET A 223 8.87 -17.16 3.09
CA MET A 223 9.64 -16.97 4.32
C MET A 223 11.04 -17.57 4.17
N LYS A 224 12.03 -16.96 4.83
CA LYS A 224 13.34 -17.59 5.06
C LYS A 224 13.15 -18.81 5.98
N LYS A 225 14.17 -19.68 6.07
CA LYS A 225 14.07 -20.97 6.80
C LYS A 225 13.58 -20.83 8.24
N HIS A 226 13.89 -19.74 8.91
CA HIS A 226 13.45 -19.44 10.29
C HIS A 226 12.60 -18.16 10.32
N GLY A 227 11.86 -17.91 9.27
CA GLY A 227 11.03 -16.73 9.16
C GLY A 227 9.81 -16.82 10.07
N THR A 228 9.40 -15.67 10.60
CA THR A 228 8.32 -15.52 11.56
C THR A 228 7.09 -14.87 10.94
N SER A 229 5.93 -15.52 11.08
CA SER A 229 4.63 -15.03 10.62
C SER A 229 3.87 -14.38 11.76
N ILE A 230 3.43 -13.14 11.57
CA ILE A 230 2.68 -12.33 12.54
C ILE A 230 1.27 -12.12 12.00
N ILE A 231 0.25 -12.67 12.66
CA ILE A 231 -1.09 -12.75 12.10
C ILE A 231 -2.12 -12.11 13.03
N ALA A 232 -2.93 -11.20 12.48
CA ALA A 232 -4.09 -10.63 13.15
C ALA A 232 -5.22 -11.66 13.30
N SER A 233 -5.45 -12.18 14.50
CA SER A 233 -6.45 -13.20 14.79
C SER A 233 -7.86 -12.64 15.07
N HIS A 234 -8.00 -11.32 15.27
CA HIS A 234 -9.26 -10.66 15.59
C HIS A 234 -10.31 -10.76 14.46
N ASN A 235 -9.91 -11.16 13.27
CA ASN A 235 -10.81 -11.41 12.13
C ASN A 235 -10.73 -12.86 11.65
N GLU A 236 -11.74 -13.32 10.94
CA GLU A 236 -11.87 -14.70 10.46
C GLU A 236 -10.75 -15.10 9.49
N TRP A 237 -10.33 -14.20 8.62
CA TRP A 237 -9.31 -14.48 7.61
C TRP A 237 -7.93 -14.67 8.21
N GLY A 238 -7.61 -13.93 9.27
CA GLY A 238 -6.38 -14.16 10.02
C GLY A 238 -6.40 -15.54 10.69
N ARG A 239 -7.53 -15.94 11.29
CA ARG A 239 -7.67 -17.30 11.84
C ARG A 239 -7.54 -18.39 10.76
N LYS A 240 -8.17 -18.18 9.60
CA LYS A 240 -8.05 -19.10 8.44
C LYS A 240 -6.58 -19.20 7.98
N LEU A 241 -5.83 -18.08 7.99
CA LEU A 241 -4.41 -18.09 7.66
C LEU A 241 -3.58 -18.82 8.72
N GLN A 242 -3.84 -18.60 10.02
CA GLN A 242 -3.21 -19.32 11.14
C GLN A 242 -3.36 -20.82 10.97
N TYR A 243 -4.58 -21.31 10.72
CA TYR A 243 -4.82 -22.73 10.47
C TYR A 243 -4.09 -23.27 9.25
N LYS A 244 -4.06 -22.47 8.16
CA LYS A 244 -3.36 -22.84 6.91
C LYS A 244 -1.85 -22.99 7.12
N LEU A 245 -1.28 -22.31 8.11
CA LEU A 245 0.15 -22.33 8.41
C LEU A 245 0.51 -23.26 9.58
N ALA A 246 -0.45 -23.92 10.23
CA ALA A 246 -0.21 -24.77 11.40
C ALA A 246 0.81 -25.90 11.13
N ASP A 247 0.79 -26.47 9.90
CA ASP A 247 1.69 -27.54 9.50
C ASP A 247 2.96 -27.02 8.77
N SER A 248 3.17 -25.70 8.75
CA SER A 248 4.36 -25.11 8.12
C SER A 248 5.57 -25.16 9.08
N ALA A 249 6.79 -25.16 8.50
CA ALA A 249 8.02 -25.14 9.28
C ALA A 249 8.38 -23.75 9.86
N GLN A 250 7.54 -22.73 9.66
CA GLN A 250 7.76 -21.35 10.13
C GLN A 250 7.11 -21.14 11.51
N GLU A 251 7.66 -20.21 12.28
CA GLU A 251 7.03 -19.78 13.52
C GLU A 251 5.83 -18.87 13.22
N VAL A 252 4.70 -19.14 13.90
CA VAL A 252 3.45 -18.40 13.71
C VAL A 252 3.01 -17.81 15.05
N PHE A 253 2.96 -16.49 15.12
CA PHE A 253 2.47 -15.76 16.30
C PHE A 253 1.25 -14.93 15.93
N THR A 254 0.31 -14.82 16.88
CA THR A 254 -0.92 -14.08 16.66
C THR A 254 -1.07 -12.90 17.59
N PHE A 255 -1.76 -11.88 17.11
CA PHE A 255 -2.23 -10.77 17.93
C PHE A 255 -3.72 -10.55 17.71
N GLY A 256 -4.44 -10.29 18.78
CA GLY A 256 -5.88 -10.15 18.74
C GLY A 256 -6.48 -9.95 20.14
N ASN A 257 -7.73 -10.35 20.30
CA ASN A 257 -8.46 -10.29 21.57
C ASN A 257 -8.71 -11.67 22.21
N ARG A 258 -8.16 -12.73 21.65
CA ARG A 258 -8.34 -14.10 22.15
C ARG A 258 -7.34 -14.41 23.25
N THR A 259 -7.69 -15.36 24.11
CA THR A 259 -6.83 -15.78 25.23
C THR A 259 -5.59 -16.55 24.79
N ASP A 260 -5.61 -17.12 23.60
CA ASP A 260 -4.52 -17.88 22.98
C ASP A 260 -3.64 -17.04 22.05
N ASP A 261 -3.92 -15.72 21.88
CA ASP A 261 -3.03 -14.84 21.17
C ASP A 261 -1.73 -14.59 21.94
N GLU A 262 -0.61 -14.60 21.23
CA GLU A 262 0.71 -14.25 21.80
C GLU A 262 0.69 -12.82 22.37
N MET A 263 0.09 -11.87 21.65
CA MET A 263 -0.18 -10.54 22.13
C MET A 263 -1.68 -10.29 22.18
N GLN A 264 -2.25 -10.39 23.39
CA GLN A 264 -3.69 -10.25 23.59
C GLN A 264 -4.09 -8.84 24.00
N LEU A 265 -5.03 -8.26 23.24
CA LEU A 265 -5.74 -7.04 23.65
C LEU A 265 -6.76 -7.41 24.74
N ILE A 266 -6.56 -6.92 25.97
CA ILE A 266 -7.47 -7.16 27.10
C ILE A 266 -8.55 -6.10 27.15
N ASN A 267 -8.16 -4.81 27.00
CA ASN A 267 -9.06 -3.66 27.12
C ASN A 267 -8.54 -2.48 26.32
N VAL A 268 -9.45 -1.62 25.92
CA VAL A 268 -9.18 -0.32 25.28
C VAL A 268 -9.88 0.76 26.06
N CYS A 269 -9.13 1.69 26.62
CA CYS A 269 -9.67 2.94 27.12
C CYS A 269 -9.80 3.88 25.92
N THR A 270 -11.03 4.30 25.61
CA THR A 270 -11.37 5.07 24.41
C THR A 270 -11.16 6.55 24.65
N GLU A 271 -9.91 6.99 24.61
CA GLU A 271 -9.53 8.38 24.43
C GLU A 271 -9.24 8.62 22.94
N TYR A 272 -9.08 9.87 22.50
CA TYR A 272 -8.73 10.20 21.11
C TYR A 272 -7.52 9.37 20.64
N PHE A 273 -6.48 9.34 21.46
CA PHE A 273 -5.38 8.37 21.33
C PHE A 273 -5.63 7.20 22.27
N PRO A 274 -6.09 6.04 21.77
CA PRO A 274 -6.47 4.92 22.63
C PRO A 274 -5.36 4.48 23.56
N VAL A 275 -5.69 4.24 24.83
CA VAL A 275 -4.82 3.54 25.77
C VAL A 275 -5.25 2.09 25.84
N ILE A 276 -4.39 1.18 25.39
CA ILE A 276 -4.67 -0.24 25.38
C ILE A 276 -4.00 -0.96 26.54
N LYS A 277 -4.69 -1.98 27.07
CA LYS A 277 -4.12 -2.94 27.99
C LYS A 277 -3.86 -4.24 27.25
N VAL A 278 -2.60 -4.62 27.15
CA VAL A 278 -2.18 -5.82 26.41
C VAL A 278 -1.54 -6.83 27.36
N ARG A 279 -1.78 -8.12 27.11
CA ARG A 279 -1.07 -9.23 27.73
C ARG A 279 -0.10 -9.82 26.71
N HIS A 280 1.13 -10.04 27.13
CA HIS A 280 2.15 -10.76 26.40
C HIS A 280 2.86 -11.72 27.39
N GLY A 281 2.72 -13.02 27.17
CA GLY A 281 3.13 -14.04 28.12
C GLY A 281 2.46 -13.85 29.48
N LYS A 282 3.25 -13.73 30.53
CA LYS A 282 2.77 -13.50 31.92
C LYS A 282 2.64 -12.02 32.27
N SER A 283 3.09 -11.11 31.43
CA SER A 283 3.10 -9.67 31.70
C SER A 283 1.91 -8.96 31.10
N THR A 284 1.48 -7.88 31.75
CA THR A 284 0.44 -6.98 31.27
C THR A 284 0.98 -5.56 31.27
N GLN A 285 0.77 -4.85 30.16
CA GLN A 285 1.24 -3.47 30.01
C GLN A 285 0.11 -2.56 29.51
N LYS A 286 0.16 -1.29 29.90
CA LYS A 286 -0.65 -0.22 29.32
C LYS A 286 0.19 0.51 28.28
N ILE A 287 -0.34 0.71 27.09
CA ILE A 287 0.35 1.35 25.96
C ILE A 287 -0.57 2.37 25.35
N GLN A 288 -0.08 3.58 25.16
CA GLN A 288 -0.80 4.59 24.37
C GLN A 288 -0.55 4.35 22.89
N VAL A 289 -1.64 4.22 22.13
CA VAL A 289 -1.59 4.11 20.67
C VAL A 289 -1.41 5.51 20.09
N PRO A 290 -0.43 5.73 19.20
CA PRO A 290 -0.09 7.08 18.75
C PRO A 290 -1.04 7.62 17.65
N LEU A 291 -2.05 6.85 17.29
CA LEU A 291 -3.01 7.18 16.23
C LEU A 291 -4.43 6.85 16.70
N PRO A 292 -5.44 7.64 16.33
CA PRO A 292 -6.82 7.39 16.71
C PRO A 292 -7.43 6.19 15.99
N GLY A 293 -8.47 5.61 16.59
CA GLY A 293 -9.29 4.54 16.01
C GLY A 293 -8.80 3.11 16.25
N MET A 294 -9.77 2.18 16.33
CA MET A 294 -9.52 0.76 16.62
C MET A 294 -8.63 0.06 15.59
N HIS A 295 -8.72 0.44 14.32
CA HIS A 295 -7.84 -0.11 13.28
C HIS A 295 -6.36 0.19 13.55
N ASN A 296 -6.06 1.34 14.16
CA ASN A 296 -4.69 1.69 14.56
C ASN A 296 -4.25 0.98 15.84
N VAL A 297 -5.18 0.55 16.69
CA VAL A 297 -4.88 -0.39 17.77
C VAL A 297 -4.33 -1.70 17.18
N TRP A 298 -5.02 -2.27 16.18
CA TRP A 298 -4.57 -3.50 15.53
C TRP A 298 -3.24 -3.33 14.79
N ASN A 299 -3.07 -2.23 14.06
CA ASN A 299 -1.80 -1.92 13.39
C ASN A 299 -0.64 -1.80 14.39
N THR A 300 -0.89 -1.17 15.54
CA THR A 300 0.10 -1.02 16.61
C THR A 300 0.45 -2.36 17.25
N LEU A 301 -0.52 -3.23 17.52
CA LEU A 301 -0.26 -4.57 18.06
C LEU A 301 0.58 -5.42 17.10
N GLY A 302 0.27 -5.38 15.80
CA GLY A 302 1.08 -6.06 14.79
C GLY A 302 2.52 -5.56 14.74
N ALA A 303 2.72 -4.25 14.82
CA ALA A 303 4.06 -3.66 14.86
C ALA A 303 4.81 -4.03 16.15
N LEU A 304 4.16 -3.94 17.32
CA LEU A 304 4.74 -4.28 18.62
C LEU A 304 5.17 -5.75 18.69
N LEU A 305 4.31 -6.68 18.25
CA LEU A 305 4.66 -8.10 18.24
C LEU A 305 5.81 -8.40 17.29
N THR A 306 5.84 -7.74 16.12
CA THR A 306 6.95 -7.92 15.17
C THR A 306 8.28 -7.47 15.77
N VAL A 307 8.34 -6.26 16.33
CA VAL A 307 9.61 -5.76 16.89
C VAL A 307 10.02 -6.51 18.16
N GLU A 308 9.07 -7.07 18.90
CA GLU A 308 9.36 -7.96 20.02
C GLU A 308 10.06 -9.24 19.55
N LYS A 309 9.57 -9.85 18.46
CA LYS A 309 10.23 -11.00 17.85
C LYS A 309 11.58 -10.65 17.20
N MET A 310 11.85 -9.36 16.96
CA MET A 310 13.17 -8.85 16.54
C MET A 310 14.09 -8.56 17.72
N GLY A 311 13.65 -8.77 18.98
CA GLY A 311 14.44 -8.56 20.20
C GLY A 311 14.28 -7.18 20.84
N ILE A 312 13.37 -6.31 20.35
CA ILE A 312 13.06 -5.02 20.97
C ILE A 312 11.95 -5.22 22.00
N SER A 313 12.20 -4.92 23.27
CA SER A 313 11.19 -5.14 24.31
C SER A 313 9.93 -4.29 24.08
N ILE A 314 8.75 -4.83 24.43
CA ILE A 314 7.48 -4.10 24.29
C ILE A 314 7.50 -2.78 25.08
N LYS A 315 8.13 -2.75 26.24
CA LYS A 315 8.28 -1.53 27.05
C LYS A 315 9.09 -0.44 26.33
N GLU A 316 10.14 -0.83 25.65
CA GLU A 316 10.97 0.06 24.84
C GLU A 316 10.20 0.54 23.61
N ALA A 317 9.59 -0.38 22.86
CA ALA A 317 8.78 -0.06 21.69
C ALA A 317 7.62 0.88 22.03
N ALA A 318 6.92 0.66 23.15
CA ALA A 318 5.84 1.54 23.62
C ALA A 318 6.33 2.96 23.93
N ARG A 319 7.55 3.09 24.50
CA ARG A 319 8.16 4.41 24.71
C ARG A 319 8.47 5.13 23.39
N HIS A 320 8.97 4.39 22.39
CA HIS A 320 9.25 4.97 21.08
C HIS A 320 7.97 5.43 20.35
N LEU A 321 6.85 4.71 20.51
CA LEU A 321 5.56 5.11 19.93
C LEU A 321 5.11 6.51 20.38
N SER A 322 5.48 6.98 21.57
CA SER A 322 5.08 8.31 22.06
C SER A 322 5.63 9.48 21.23
N THR A 323 6.67 9.24 20.44
CA THR A 323 7.28 10.26 19.54
C THR A 323 6.85 10.10 18.08
N PHE A 324 5.94 9.17 17.79
CA PHE A 324 5.45 8.93 16.43
C PHE A 324 4.58 10.09 15.93
N LYS A 325 4.95 10.65 14.78
CA LYS A 325 4.30 11.86 14.23
C LYS A 325 3.13 11.56 13.27
N GLY A 326 2.72 10.30 13.17
CA GLY A 326 1.67 9.90 12.22
C GLY A 326 2.20 9.49 10.85
N VAL A 327 1.27 9.23 9.95
CA VAL A 327 1.53 8.79 8.58
C VAL A 327 0.95 9.80 7.61
N PRO A 328 1.71 10.34 6.65
CA PRO A 328 1.18 11.30 5.69
C PRO A 328 -0.05 10.76 4.94
N GLY A 329 -1.16 11.52 4.96
CA GLY A 329 -2.41 11.15 4.31
C GLY A 329 -3.13 9.94 4.91
N ARG A 330 -2.88 9.63 6.19
CA ARG A 330 -3.59 8.63 6.98
C ARG A 330 -4.11 9.28 8.27
N PHE A 331 -5.39 9.55 8.31
CA PHE A 331 -6.05 10.28 9.39
C PHE A 331 -5.26 11.54 9.82
N GLU A 332 -4.75 12.28 8.83
CA GLU A 332 -3.93 13.46 9.04
C GLU A 332 -4.83 14.65 9.38
N THR A 333 -4.70 15.19 10.59
CA THR A 333 -5.61 16.21 11.14
C THR A 333 -5.07 17.62 10.95
N PHE A 334 -5.97 18.55 10.67
CA PHE A 334 -5.70 19.98 10.51
C PHE A 334 -6.76 20.79 11.25
N SER A 335 -6.33 21.70 12.10
CA SER A 335 -7.25 22.60 12.82
C SER A 335 -7.67 23.76 11.95
N HIS A 336 -8.97 24.02 11.89
CA HIS A 336 -9.56 25.22 11.30
C HIS A 336 -9.52 26.38 12.30
N PRO A 337 -9.36 27.63 11.85
CA PRO A 337 -9.36 28.80 12.76
C PRO A 337 -10.62 28.94 13.61
N GLU A 338 -11.76 28.52 13.13
CA GLU A 338 -13.05 28.54 13.82
C GLU A 338 -13.39 27.26 14.58
N GLY A 339 -12.40 26.43 14.93
CA GLY A 339 -12.58 25.27 15.80
C GLY A 339 -12.87 23.93 15.11
N ALA A 340 -13.21 23.92 13.81
CA ALA A 340 -13.45 22.67 13.10
C ALA A 340 -12.18 21.83 12.91
N THR A 341 -12.34 20.52 12.79
CA THR A 341 -11.26 19.55 12.53
C THR A 341 -11.36 19.01 11.10
N PHE A 342 -10.35 19.26 10.29
CA PHE A 342 -10.21 18.71 8.94
C PHE A 342 -9.34 17.47 8.97
N ILE A 343 -9.76 16.40 8.31
CA ILE A 343 -9.07 15.12 8.26
C ILE A 343 -8.81 14.74 6.80
N VAL A 344 -7.54 14.54 6.44
CA VAL A 344 -7.15 13.96 5.15
C VAL A 344 -6.82 12.50 5.34
N ASP A 345 -7.52 11.62 4.62
CA ASP A 345 -7.32 10.18 4.71
C ASP A 345 -7.37 9.48 3.34
N TYR A 346 -6.72 8.35 3.26
CA TYR A 346 -6.75 7.48 2.08
C TYR A 346 -7.96 6.53 2.06
N ALA A 347 -8.83 6.56 3.07
CA ALA A 347 -10.01 5.70 3.17
C ALA A 347 -10.80 5.72 1.86
N HIS A 348 -11.01 4.53 1.28
CA HIS A 348 -11.72 4.32 0.02
C HIS A 348 -12.49 2.98 0.01
N THR A 349 -12.62 2.37 1.19
CA THR A 349 -13.47 1.21 1.46
C THR A 349 -14.47 1.57 2.54
N GLU A 350 -15.61 0.88 2.55
CA GLU A 350 -16.68 1.07 3.54
C GLU A 350 -16.13 0.96 4.97
N ASP A 351 -15.43 -0.14 5.30
CA ASP A 351 -14.82 -0.35 6.61
C ASP A 351 -13.91 0.81 7.03
N ALA A 352 -13.06 1.31 6.12
CA ALA A 352 -12.13 2.39 6.43
C ALA A 352 -12.85 3.73 6.70
N ILE A 353 -13.92 4.01 5.98
CA ILE A 353 -14.76 5.21 6.17
C ILE A 353 -15.55 5.10 7.49
N GLU A 354 -16.10 3.92 7.77
CA GLU A 354 -16.81 3.67 9.03
C GLU A 354 -15.90 3.92 10.24
N TYR A 355 -14.64 3.49 10.20
CA TYR A 355 -13.66 3.78 11.25
C TYR A 355 -13.42 5.28 11.44
N CYS A 356 -13.40 6.06 10.35
CA CYS A 356 -13.31 7.52 10.44
C CYS A 356 -14.50 8.09 11.20
N TYR A 357 -15.71 7.67 10.87
CA TYR A 357 -16.93 8.14 11.52
C TYR A 357 -17.04 7.71 12.98
N GLN A 358 -16.68 6.46 13.29
CA GLN A 358 -16.65 5.99 14.67
C GLN A 358 -15.69 6.82 15.53
N THR A 359 -14.56 7.23 14.95
CA THR A 359 -13.61 8.12 15.65
C THR A 359 -14.22 9.48 15.90
N ALA A 360 -14.83 10.11 14.89
CA ALA A 360 -15.51 11.41 15.04
C ALA A 360 -16.63 11.37 16.11
N LYS A 361 -17.46 10.33 16.07
CA LYS A 361 -18.56 10.14 17.06
C LYS A 361 -18.03 10.00 18.49
N ARG A 362 -16.92 9.29 18.68
CA ARG A 362 -16.28 9.16 20.02
C ARG A 362 -15.71 10.47 20.53
N GLU A 363 -15.25 11.32 19.64
CA GLU A 363 -14.73 12.66 19.96
C GLU A 363 -15.82 13.72 20.03
N ASN A 364 -17.08 13.29 20.08
CA ASN A 364 -18.25 14.15 20.19
C ASN A 364 -18.36 15.19 19.06
N ALA A 365 -18.02 14.78 17.81
CA ALA A 365 -18.23 15.62 16.65
C ALA A 365 -19.69 16.07 16.59
N GLU A 366 -19.92 17.38 16.54
CA GLU A 366 -21.28 17.93 16.47
C GLU A 366 -21.90 17.70 15.11
N ARG A 367 -21.06 17.79 14.05
CA ARG A 367 -21.46 17.59 12.68
C ARG A 367 -20.34 16.91 11.89
N ILE A 368 -20.70 15.93 11.06
CA ILE A 368 -19.80 15.25 10.15
C ILE A 368 -20.06 15.72 8.73
N VAL A 369 -19.05 16.32 8.09
CA VAL A 369 -19.03 16.68 6.67
C VAL A 369 -18.07 15.75 5.95
N HIS A 370 -18.48 15.16 4.83
CA HIS A 370 -17.60 14.26 4.08
C HIS A 370 -17.45 14.69 2.62
N ILE A 371 -16.22 14.87 2.17
CA ILE A 371 -15.84 15.14 0.79
C ILE A 371 -15.27 13.85 0.19
N LEU A 372 -15.99 13.26 -0.76
CA LEU A 372 -15.69 11.97 -1.35
C LEU A 372 -15.65 12.03 -2.88
N GLY A 373 -14.67 11.38 -3.49
CA GLY A 373 -14.58 11.21 -4.95
C GLY A 373 -14.25 9.77 -5.34
N PHE A 374 -14.64 9.37 -6.54
CA PHE A 374 -14.36 8.04 -7.06
C PHE A 374 -13.41 8.10 -8.26
N ARG A 375 -12.49 7.15 -8.33
CA ARG A 375 -11.55 7.01 -9.45
C ARG A 375 -12.21 6.33 -10.64
N GLY A 376 -11.96 6.86 -11.83
CA GLY A 376 -12.39 6.22 -13.08
C GLY A 376 -11.70 4.87 -13.29
N LYS A 377 -12.37 3.93 -13.95
CA LYS A 377 -11.88 2.57 -14.25
C LYS A 377 -11.37 1.81 -13.01
N ARG A 378 -12.03 1.98 -11.87
CA ARG A 378 -11.82 1.22 -10.64
C ARG A 378 -13.12 0.58 -10.21
N ASP A 379 -13.04 -0.33 -9.25
CA ASP A 379 -14.19 -1.05 -8.70
C ASP A 379 -15.39 -0.11 -8.47
N SER A 380 -16.42 -0.28 -9.30
CA SER A 380 -17.65 0.50 -9.21
C SER A 380 -18.67 -0.11 -8.26
N ALA A 381 -18.55 -1.41 -7.96
CA ALA A 381 -19.53 -2.12 -7.14
C ALA A 381 -19.63 -1.55 -5.72
N LYS A 382 -18.49 -1.16 -5.13
CA LYS A 382 -18.42 -0.58 -3.78
C LYS A 382 -18.93 0.85 -3.66
N ARG A 383 -19.12 1.57 -4.81
CA ARG A 383 -19.48 3.01 -4.77
C ARG A 383 -20.85 3.25 -4.14
N LYS A 384 -21.82 2.39 -4.43
CA LYS A 384 -23.17 2.44 -3.87
C LYS A 384 -23.16 2.29 -2.35
N ASP A 385 -22.43 1.28 -1.84
CA ASP A 385 -22.38 0.97 -0.41
C ASP A 385 -21.70 2.10 0.37
N ILE A 386 -20.62 2.67 -0.20
CA ILE A 386 -19.92 3.84 0.34
C ILE A 386 -20.85 5.08 0.38
N VAL A 387 -21.58 5.38 -0.71
CA VAL A 387 -22.47 6.56 -0.75
C VAL A 387 -23.61 6.39 0.22
N SER A 388 -24.23 5.20 0.32
CA SER A 388 -25.27 4.90 1.29
C SER A 388 -24.76 5.10 2.73
N LEU A 389 -23.63 4.48 3.09
CA LEU A 389 -23.00 4.67 4.42
C LEU A 389 -22.76 6.15 4.74
N CYS A 390 -22.24 6.91 3.76
CA CYS A 390 -21.95 8.33 3.96
C CYS A 390 -23.25 9.14 4.14
N SER A 391 -24.28 8.86 3.35
CA SER A 391 -25.58 9.51 3.46
C SER A 391 -26.26 9.27 4.80
N ASP A 392 -26.15 8.04 5.31
CA ASP A 392 -26.77 7.65 6.60
C ASP A 392 -26.10 8.31 7.81
N VAL A 393 -24.81 8.65 7.71
CA VAL A 393 -24.02 9.11 8.87
C VAL A 393 -23.68 10.59 8.83
N CYS A 394 -23.44 11.16 7.63
CA CYS A 394 -22.97 12.53 7.50
C CYS A 394 -24.10 13.54 7.62
N SER A 395 -23.84 14.66 8.30
CA SER A 395 -24.70 15.84 8.24
C SER A 395 -24.65 16.53 6.87
N GLN A 396 -23.55 16.38 6.14
CA GLN A 396 -23.39 16.86 4.77
C GLN A 396 -22.44 15.97 3.99
N LEU A 397 -22.90 15.46 2.85
CA LEU A 397 -22.07 14.72 1.88
C LEU A 397 -21.78 15.60 0.67
N ILE A 398 -20.52 15.72 0.28
CA ILE A 398 -20.07 16.44 -0.91
C ILE A 398 -19.39 15.44 -1.84
N LEU A 399 -20.00 15.18 -2.98
CA LEU A 399 -19.44 14.32 -4.03
C LEU A 399 -18.60 15.16 -5.01
N THR A 400 -17.38 14.73 -5.24
CA THR A 400 -16.44 15.43 -6.10
C THR A 400 -15.71 14.46 -7.06
N LEU A 401 -14.90 14.99 -7.98
CA LEU A 401 -14.07 14.17 -8.84
C LEU A 401 -12.76 13.75 -8.16
N ASP A 402 -12.39 12.50 -8.38
CA ASP A 402 -11.04 11.97 -8.17
C ASP A 402 -10.39 11.73 -9.56
N ASP A 403 -9.27 11.00 -9.62
CA ASP A 403 -8.54 10.72 -10.86
C ASP A 403 -9.44 10.05 -11.92
N LEU A 404 -9.60 10.69 -13.06
CA LEU A 404 -10.49 10.22 -14.12
C LEU A 404 -10.00 8.96 -14.84
N ASN A 405 -8.68 8.69 -14.84
CA ASN A 405 -8.06 7.51 -15.47
C ASN A 405 -8.53 7.27 -16.93
N GLY A 406 -8.75 8.35 -17.68
CA GLY A 406 -9.20 8.31 -19.08
C GLY A 406 -10.71 8.15 -19.27
N VAL A 407 -11.52 8.25 -18.21
CA VAL A 407 -12.99 8.39 -18.31
C VAL A 407 -13.30 9.87 -18.59
N PRO A 408 -14.20 10.20 -19.52
CA PRO A 408 -14.64 11.58 -19.75
C PRO A 408 -15.22 12.21 -18.47
N LYS A 409 -14.89 13.49 -18.23
CA LYS A 409 -15.31 14.22 -17.04
C LYS A 409 -16.83 14.22 -16.86
N ASP A 410 -17.55 14.52 -17.93
CA ASP A 410 -19.02 14.62 -17.90
C ASP A 410 -19.65 13.27 -17.51
N ARG A 411 -19.11 12.15 -18.03
CA ARG A 411 -19.55 10.81 -17.68
C ARG A 411 -19.36 10.51 -16.18
N MET A 412 -18.23 10.93 -15.60
CA MET A 412 -18.01 10.77 -14.14
C MET A 412 -18.96 11.65 -13.32
N VAL A 413 -19.24 12.88 -13.78
CA VAL A 413 -20.23 13.76 -13.13
C VAL A 413 -21.63 13.15 -13.17
N ASP A 414 -22.04 12.59 -14.31
CA ASP A 414 -23.34 11.93 -14.44
C ASP A 414 -23.43 10.67 -13.57
N GLU A 415 -22.33 9.94 -13.40
CA GLU A 415 -22.27 8.84 -12.46
C GLU A 415 -22.43 9.29 -11.00
N LEU A 416 -21.79 10.42 -10.60
CA LEU A 416 -21.99 10.99 -9.27
C LEU A 416 -23.44 11.42 -9.04
N LYS A 417 -24.11 12.02 -10.06
CA LYS A 417 -25.53 12.36 -9.97
C LYS A 417 -26.41 11.11 -9.80
N LYS A 418 -26.12 10.05 -10.56
CA LYS A 418 -26.82 8.78 -10.44
C LYS A 418 -26.68 8.19 -9.04
N LEU A 419 -25.45 8.11 -8.53
CA LEU A 419 -25.18 7.61 -7.17
C LEU A 419 -25.89 8.45 -6.11
N ASN A 420 -25.88 9.78 -6.25
CA ASN A 420 -26.59 10.68 -5.34
C ASN A 420 -28.10 10.39 -5.32
N ASN A 421 -28.74 10.30 -6.49
CA ASN A 421 -30.18 10.07 -6.59
C ASN A 421 -30.60 8.68 -6.07
N GLU A 422 -29.79 7.64 -6.34
CA GLU A 422 -30.15 6.26 -6.01
C GLU A 422 -29.79 5.86 -4.57
N PHE A 423 -28.74 6.45 -3.97
CA PHE A 423 -28.16 6.00 -2.69
C PHE A 423 -27.96 7.12 -1.65
N ALA A 424 -28.37 8.34 -1.96
CA ALA A 424 -28.32 9.47 -1.03
C ALA A 424 -29.58 10.37 -1.16
N ASP A 425 -30.66 9.87 -1.74
CA ASP A 425 -31.95 10.58 -1.91
C ASP A 425 -31.82 12.00 -2.49
N GLY A 426 -30.79 12.23 -3.33
CA GLY A 426 -30.48 13.52 -3.89
C GLY A 426 -29.90 14.55 -2.89
N SER A 427 -29.62 14.15 -1.66
CA SER A 427 -29.22 15.07 -0.58
C SER A 427 -27.74 15.50 -0.67
N ALA A 428 -26.89 14.76 -1.37
CA ALA A 428 -25.48 15.10 -1.51
C ALA A 428 -25.28 16.30 -2.45
N GLU A 429 -24.39 17.20 -2.07
CA GLU A 429 -23.95 18.31 -2.93
C GLU A 429 -22.90 17.83 -3.93
N ILE A 430 -23.05 18.11 -5.22
CA ILE A 430 -22.08 17.72 -6.25
C ILE A 430 -21.24 18.92 -6.65
N ILE A 431 -19.95 18.89 -6.25
CA ILE A 431 -18.95 19.90 -6.61
C ILE A 431 -17.81 19.22 -7.36
N PRO A 432 -17.82 19.20 -8.70
CA PRO A 432 -16.85 18.42 -9.49
C PRO A 432 -15.39 18.84 -9.32
N ASP A 433 -15.11 20.11 -9.00
CA ASP A 433 -13.76 20.58 -8.69
C ASP A 433 -13.41 20.27 -7.24
N ARG A 434 -12.49 19.33 -7.02
CA ARG A 434 -12.11 18.85 -5.68
C ARG A 434 -11.58 19.96 -4.78
N THR A 435 -10.80 20.88 -5.33
CA THR A 435 -10.27 22.00 -4.56
C THR A 435 -11.36 22.99 -4.14
N LYS A 436 -12.39 23.15 -4.99
CA LYS A 436 -13.57 23.95 -4.67
C LYS A 436 -14.49 23.24 -3.69
N ALA A 437 -14.60 21.92 -3.73
CA ALA A 437 -15.31 21.12 -2.73
C ALA A 437 -14.68 21.31 -1.34
N ILE A 438 -13.36 21.25 -1.26
CA ILE A 438 -12.62 21.51 -0.01
C ILE A 438 -12.78 22.96 0.45
N GLN A 439 -12.68 23.95 -0.47
CA GLN A 439 -12.90 25.35 -0.14
C GLN A 439 -14.31 25.58 0.38
N HIS A 440 -15.31 24.98 -0.26
CA HIS A 440 -16.72 25.13 0.16
C HIS A 440 -16.94 24.62 1.60
N ALA A 441 -16.40 23.45 1.95
CA ALA A 441 -16.46 22.94 3.30
C ALA A 441 -15.66 23.81 4.28
N TRP A 442 -14.49 24.32 3.87
CA TRP A 442 -13.67 25.24 4.66
C TRP A 442 -14.43 26.53 4.99
N ASP A 443 -15.11 27.14 4.00
CA ASP A 443 -15.81 28.40 4.16
C ASP A 443 -17.08 28.30 5.04
N LYS A 444 -17.62 27.08 5.18
CA LYS A 444 -18.84 26.79 5.97
C LYS A 444 -18.55 26.08 7.30
N ALA A 445 -17.31 25.75 7.57
CA ALA A 445 -16.92 25.02 8.77
C ALA A 445 -17.18 25.86 10.04
N LYS A 446 -17.64 25.18 11.09
CA LYS A 446 -17.95 25.77 12.42
C LYS A 446 -17.20 24.98 13.49
N ASP A 447 -17.16 25.51 14.68
CA ASP A 447 -16.69 24.81 15.87
C ASP A 447 -17.43 23.47 16.03
N GLY A 448 -16.71 22.42 16.45
CA GLY A 448 -17.26 21.06 16.60
C GLY A 448 -17.47 20.28 15.30
N ASP A 449 -17.30 20.90 14.12
CA ASP A 449 -17.37 20.18 12.83
C ASP A 449 -16.17 19.29 12.61
N TRP A 450 -16.42 18.08 12.08
CA TRP A 450 -15.42 17.18 11.55
C TRP A 450 -15.58 17.02 10.04
N VAL A 451 -14.58 17.46 9.28
CA VAL A 451 -14.58 17.47 7.82
C VAL A 451 -13.62 16.42 7.30
N PHE A 452 -14.14 15.32 6.77
CA PHE A 452 -13.34 14.26 6.15
C PHE A 452 -13.13 14.54 4.66
N ILE A 453 -11.90 14.40 4.20
CA ILE A 453 -11.50 14.45 2.80
C ILE A 453 -10.82 13.13 2.49
N THR A 454 -11.52 12.23 1.79
CA THR A 454 -11.06 10.85 1.63
C THR A 454 -10.78 10.44 0.18
N GLY A 455 -10.12 9.28 0.03
CA GLY A 455 -9.83 8.64 -1.25
C GLY A 455 -8.41 8.86 -1.78
N LYS A 456 -7.79 10.01 -1.51
CA LYS A 456 -6.44 10.35 -2.03
C LYS A 456 -5.34 10.37 -0.97
N GLY A 457 -5.67 10.69 0.28
CA GLY A 457 -4.63 10.91 1.29
C GLY A 457 -3.61 11.93 0.79
N GLN A 458 -2.34 11.52 0.67
CA GLN A 458 -1.26 12.40 0.17
C GLN A 458 -1.04 12.38 -1.35
N GLU A 459 -1.81 11.60 -2.12
CA GLU A 459 -1.60 11.48 -3.56
C GLU A 459 -1.82 12.82 -4.29
N THR A 460 -0.97 13.09 -5.27
CA THR A 460 -1.12 14.27 -6.12
C THR A 460 -2.31 14.11 -7.07
N TYR A 461 -2.99 15.22 -7.35
CA TYR A 461 -4.03 15.25 -8.36
C TYR A 461 -3.42 14.96 -9.75
N LYS A 462 -4.06 14.06 -10.51
CA LYS A 462 -3.66 13.80 -11.90
C LYS A 462 -4.29 14.76 -12.90
N GLN A 463 -5.21 15.58 -12.46
CA GLN A 463 -5.86 16.61 -13.26
C GLN A 463 -5.73 17.97 -12.58
N SER A 464 -5.80 19.04 -13.36
CA SER A 464 -5.81 20.40 -12.84
C SER A 464 -7.16 20.75 -12.25
N PHE A 465 -7.17 21.34 -11.07
CA PHE A 465 -8.31 21.94 -10.41
C PHE A 465 -8.13 23.46 -10.33
N LYS A 466 -9.15 24.19 -9.84
CA LYS A 466 -9.14 25.66 -9.88
C LYS A 466 -8.15 26.31 -8.93
N LEU A 467 -7.92 25.74 -7.73
CA LEU A 467 -6.92 26.27 -6.83
C LEU A 467 -5.51 25.78 -7.21
N PRO A 468 -4.45 26.58 -7.03
CA PRO A 468 -3.09 26.23 -7.44
C PRO A 468 -2.43 25.28 -6.43
N THR A 469 -3.04 24.13 -6.22
CA THR A 469 -2.61 23.10 -5.27
C THR A 469 -2.61 21.74 -5.95
N SER A 470 -1.79 20.82 -5.48
CA SER A 470 -1.63 19.50 -6.09
C SER A 470 -2.04 18.33 -5.19
N THR A 471 -2.44 18.60 -3.92
CA THR A 471 -2.90 17.59 -2.96
C THR A 471 -3.98 18.17 -2.06
N ASP A 472 -4.78 17.30 -1.42
CA ASP A 472 -5.79 17.72 -0.43
C ASP A 472 -5.16 18.51 0.73
N LYS A 473 -4.02 18.04 1.23
CA LYS A 473 -3.23 18.72 2.27
C LYS A 473 -2.81 20.13 1.85
N GLN A 474 -2.25 20.27 0.66
CA GLN A 474 -1.83 21.59 0.14
C GLN A 474 -3.03 22.52 -0.03
N THR A 475 -4.20 21.99 -0.40
CA THR A 475 -5.43 22.78 -0.52
C THR A 475 -5.84 23.34 0.85
N ILE A 476 -5.82 22.53 1.91
CA ILE A 476 -6.10 23.00 3.27
C ILE A 476 -5.08 24.07 3.70
N GLN A 477 -3.79 23.82 3.47
CA GLN A 477 -2.73 24.77 3.83
C GLN A 477 -2.87 26.10 3.08
N PHE A 478 -3.19 26.05 1.80
CA PHE A 478 -3.46 27.24 0.98
C PHE A 478 -4.63 28.04 1.52
N LEU A 479 -5.75 27.41 1.86
CA LEU A 479 -6.92 28.07 2.41
C LEU A 479 -6.64 28.70 3.78
N LYS A 480 -5.85 28.02 4.61
CA LYS A 480 -5.41 28.54 5.91
C LYS A 480 -4.60 29.83 5.79
N THR A 481 -3.70 29.90 4.80
CA THR A 481 -2.85 31.08 4.59
C THR A 481 -3.56 32.20 3.84
N ALA A 482 -4.49 31.88 2.92
CA ALA A 482 -5.20 32.88 2.12
C ALA A 482 -6.16 33.76 2.93
N LYS A 483 -6.72 33.22 4.02
CA LYS A 483 -7.65 33.98 4.90
C LYS A 483 -6.96 34.69 6.07
N HIS A 484 -5.75 34.31 6.40
CA HIS A 484 -4.91 34.95 7.41
C HIS A 484 -3.52 35.24 6.78
N PRO A 485 -3.38 36.32 5.97
CA PRO A 485 -2.06 36.74 5.57
C PRO A 485 -1.29 37.03 6.87
N VAL A 486 -0.16 36.30 7.07
CA VAL A 486 0.73 36.57 8.19
C VAL A 486 1.09 38.05 8.08
N SER A 487 0.62 38.84 9.05
CA SER A 487 1.07 40.23 9.21
C SER A 487 2.59 40.17 9.44
N SER A 488 3.31 40.53 8.40
CA SER A 488 4.77 40.68 8.39
C SER A 488 5.24 41.76 9.35
#